data_104e1ccf0531aa6c12627c61e2937c63
#
_entry.id   104e1ccf0531aa6c12627c61e2937c63
#
_cell.length_a   1.000
_cell.length_b   1.000
_cell.length_c   1.000
_cell.angle_alpha   90.00
_cell.angle_beta   90.00
_cell.angle_gamma   90.00
#
_symmetry.space_group_name_H-M   'P 1'
#
loop_
_entity.id
_entity.type
_entity.pdbx_description
1 polymer ?
#
loop_
_entity_poly.entity_id
_entity_poly.type
_entity_poly.pdbx_seq_one_letter_code
_entity_poly.pdbx_strand_id
1 'polypeptide(L)'
;MQYVHSSAPSAIRLERADLGLVLAVAESGGVTRAGSLLHLSQSALSRRLLDLEARVGAPLFRRAGRRMTPTALGEEICRRAVEVERSFVQAEASLRRGVRGGRRTVRVTTECYTAYHWLEAVLGPLRLEFPEVEVRLALEATREPELALRAGRVDAAIVSEALTISSTRKRAAKITDDGLRSWHLFDDELVVALAPEHPLAGKKFLRAEDLRREHVPVYDARQESTLLGLLIPAGVRPEQMSTVPLTEATIALVKAGTGVAVLARWVLAPHLAAGTVRALSLSARGLRRSWDMVALETEADDTETFMPRFAELLRAHGPG
;
A
#
# COMPACT_ATOMS: atom_id res chain seq x y z
N MET A 1 -48.21 40.00 16.07
CA MET A 1 -47.02 39.25 16.55
C MET A 1 -46.72 38.22 15.48
N GLN A 2 -45.86 38.60 14.52
CA GLN A 2 -45.49 37.73 13.38
C GLN A 2 -44.34 36.82 13.80
N TYR A 3 -44.59 35.51 13.77
CA TYR A 3 -43.51 34.53 13.91
C TYR A 3 -42.66 34.55 12.63
N VAL A 4 -41.45 35.06 12.75
CA VAL A 4 -40.41 34.94 11.75
C VAL A 4 -39.94 33.49 11.80
N HIS A 5 -40.32 32.65 10.81
CA HIS A 5 -39.71 31.38 10.56
C HIS A 5 -38.25 31.62 10.11
N SER A 6 -37.33 31.51 11.05
CA SER A 6 -35.91 31.32 10.73
C SER A 6 -35.79 29.95 10.05
N SER A 7 -35.67 29.96 8.74
CA SER A 7 -35.28 28.76 7.99
C SER A 7 -33.86 28.42 8.41
N ALA A 8 -33.70 27.42 9.25
CA ALA A 8 -32.41 26.81 9.47
C ALA A 8 -31.79 26.40 8.11
N PRO A 9 -30.49 26.62 7.90
CA PRO A 9 -29.84 26.23 6.65
C PRO A 9 -30.16 24.76 6.40
N SER A 10 -30.63 24.44 5.19
CA SER A 10 -30.97 23.07 4.78
C SER A 10 -29.80 22.15 5.12
N ALA A 11 -30.01 21.19 6.03
CA ALA A 11 -28.97 20.28 6.47
C ALA A 11 -28.37 19.56 5.26
N ILE A 12 -27.07 19.71 5.04
CA ILE A 12 -26.35 18.98 3.99
C ILE A 12 -26.53 17.48 4.27
N ARG A 13 -27.21 16.77 3.36
CA ARG A 13 -27.42 15.33 3.47
C ARG A 13 -26.43 14.61 2.58
N LEU A 14 -25.50 13.89 3.20
CA LEU A 14 -24.55 13.01 2.52
C LEU A 14 -25.01 11.55 2.62
N GLU A 15 -24.79 10.81 1.54
CA GLU A 15 -25.02 9.37 1.48
C GLU A 15 -23.66 8.65 1.41
N ARG A 16 -23.62 7.37 1.82
CA ARG A 16 -22.38 6.58 1.72
C ARG A 16 -21.82 6.55 0.30
N ALA A 17 -22.69 6.52 -0.70
CA ALA A 17 -22.28 6.56 -2.10
C ALA A 17 -21.56 7.86 -2.50
N ASP A 18 -21.89 8.98 -1.85
CA ASP A 18 -21.20 10.26 -2.05
C ASP A 18 -19.78 10.23 -1.50
N LEU A 19 -19.59 9.56 -0.35
CA LEU A 19 -18.28 9.42 0.28
C LEU A 19 -17.35 8.56 -0.60
N GLY A 20 -17.84 7.44 -1.10
CA GLY A 20 -17.11 6.59 -2.04
C GLY A 20 -16.74 7.32 -3.34
N LEU A 21 -17.65 8.16 -3.86
CA LEU A 21 -17.41 8.97 -5.06
C LEU A 21 -16.28 9.98 -4.84
N VAL A 22 -16.31 10.72 -3.73
CA VAL A 22 -15.30 11.74 -3.39
C VAL A 22 -13.93 11.08 -3.24
N LEU A 23 -13.84 9.95 -2.53
CA LEU A 23 -12.60 9.21 -2.36
C LEU A 23 -12.05 8.70 -3.70
N ALA A 24 -12.88 8.11 -4.54
CA ALA A 24 -12.46 7.59 -5.84
C ALA A 24 -11.94 8.69 -6.77
N VAL A 25 -12.54 9.90 -6.76
CA VAL A 25 -12.08 11.04 -7.56
C VAL A 25 -10.76 11.60 -7.03
N ALA A 26 -10.63 11.73 -5.71
CA ALA A 26 -9.40 12.21 -5.06
C ALA A 26 -8.22 11.28 -5.36
N GLU A 27 -8.43 9.97 -5.22
CA GLU A 27 -7.43 8.93 -5.44
C GLU A 27 -6.97 8.86 -6.91
N SER A 28 -7.94 8.78 -7.81
CA SER A 28 -7.64 8.60 -9.24
C SER A 28 -7.15 9.87 -9.93
N GLY A 29 -7.38 11.03 -9.33
CA GLY A 29 -7.07 12.35 -9.91
C GLY A 29 -7.93 12.70 -11.13
N GLY A 30 -9.05 11.99 -11.38
CA GLY A 30 -9.92 12.27 -12.51
C GLY A 30 -11.17 11.39 -12.60
N VAL A 31 -12.24 11.98 -13.15
CA VAL A 31 -13.57 11.33 -13.21
C VAL A 31 -13.61 10.05 -14.05
N THR A 32 -12.80 9.96 -15.12
CA THR A 32 -12.77 8.76 -15.97
C THR A 32 -12.25 7.54 -15.22
N ARG A 33 -11.16 7.73 -14.49
CA ARG A 33 -10.50 6.67 -13.72
C ARG A 33 -11.31 6.29 -12.47
N ALA A 34 -11.90 7.31 -11.82
CA ALA A 34 -12.84 7.10 -10.72
C ALA A 34 -14.10 6.32 -11.18
N GLY A 35 -14.59 6.59 -12.40
CA GLY A 35 -15.70 5.83 -12.98
C GLY A 35 -15.38 4.34 -13.10
N SER A 36 -14.19 4.00 -13.58
CA SER A 36 -13.76 2.59 -13.66
C SER A 36 -13.70 1.92 -12.28
N LEU A 37 -13.22 2.64 -11.25
CA LEU A 37 -13.16 2.13 -9.88
C LEU A 37 -14.56 1.85 -9.28
N LEU A 38 -15.54 2.68 -9.64
CA LEU A 38 -16.91 2.60 -9.12
C LEU A 38 -17.88 1.86 -10.07
N HIS A 39 -17.38 1.28 -11.15
CA HIS A 39 -18.19 0.63 -12.20
C HIS A 39 -19.26 1.57 -12.79
N LEU A 40 -18.91 2.85 -12.95
CA LEU A 40 -19.77 3.89 -13.53
C LEU A 40 -19.18 4.44 -14.83
N SER A 41 -20.04 4.88 -15.75
CA SER A 41 -19.59 5.66 -16.89
C SER A 41 -19.05 7.02 -16.43
N GLN A 42 -18.09 7.60 -17.18
CA GLN A 42 -17.55 8.93 -16.88
C GLN A 42 -18.65 10.01 -16.79
N SER A 43 -19.66 9.93 -17.65
CA SER A 43 -20.80 10.87 -17.65
C SER A 43 -21.66 10.73 -16.40
N ALA A 44 -21.94 9.49 -15.98
CA ALA A 44 -22.72 9.22 -14.76
C ALA A 44 -21.98 9.71 -13.50
N LEU A 45 -20.67 9.48 -13.43
CA LEU A 45 -19.86 9.93 -12.30
C LEU A 45 -19.75 11.45 -12.27
N SER A 46 -19.51 12.11 -13.41
CA SER A 46 -19.48 13.58 -13.50
C SER A 46 -20.78 14.21 -13.04
N ARG A 47 -21.93 13.62 -13.44
CA ARG A 47 -23.24 14.10 -13.02
C ARG A 47 -23.44 13.97 -11.50
N ARG A 48 -23.10 12.79 -10.94
CA ARG A 48 -23.19 12.57 -9.48
C ARG A 48 -22.30 13.53 -8.70
N LEU A 49 -21.10 13.84 -9.20
CA LEU A 49 -20.22 14.82 -8.57
C LEU A 49 -20.84 16.22 -8.57
N LEU A 50 -21.37 16.66 -9.71
CA LEU A 50 -22.05 17.96 -9.81
C LEU A 50 -23.28 18.04 -8.90
N ASP A 51 -24.08 16.97 -8.83
CA ASP A 51 -25.26 16.90 -7.94
C ASP A 51 -24.83 16.97 -6.46
N LEU A 52 -23.72 16.33 -6.10
CA LEU A 52 -23.16 16.42 -4.75
C LEU A 52 -22.65 17.82 -4.43
N GLU A 53 -21.89 18.45 -5.33
CA GLU A 53 -21.38 19.82 -5.18
C GLU A 53 -22.54 20.83 -5.07
N ALA A 54 -23.62 20.63 -5.84
CA ALA A 54 -24.82 21.44 -5.73
C ALA A 54 -25.52 21.29 -4.37
N ARG A 55 -25.62 20.07 -3.82
CA ARG A 55 -26.17 19.82 -2.46
C ARG A 55 -25.28 20.41 -1.36
N VAL A 56 -23.98 20.37 -1.54
CA VAL A 56 -23.00 20.96 -0.61
C VAL A 56 -22.95 22.48 -0.73
N GLY A 57 -23.32 23.02 -1.90
CA GLY A 57 -23.31 24.48 -2.18
C GLY A 57 -21.92 25.02 -2.53
N ALA A 58 -20.93 24.16 -2.75
CA ALA A 58 -19.57 24.56 -3.12
C ALA A 58 -18.85 23.47 -3.90
N PRO A 59 -17.87 23.82 -4.78
CA PRO A 59 -17.07 22.85 -5.48
C PRO A 59 -16.14 22.06 -4.54
N LEU A 60 -16.14 20.76 -4.67
CA LEU A 60 -15.27 19.85 -3.90
C LEU A 60 -13.95 19.57 -4.62
N PHE A 61 -13.95 19.72 -5.96
CA PHE A 61 -12.77 19.52 -6.78
C PHE A 61 -12.56 20.69 -7.73
N ARG A 62 -11.29 20.91 -8.08
CA ARG A 62 -10.88 21.87 -9.12
C ARG A 62 -10.01 21.18 -10.16
N ARG A 63 -10.04 21.66 -11.38
CA ARG A 63 -9.13 21.20 -12.44
C ARG A 63 -7.77 21.87 -12.27
N ALA A 64 -6.71 21.03 -12.19
CA ALA A 64 -5.32 21.46 -12.24
C ALA A 64 -4.67 20.78 -13.47
N GLY A 65 -4.73 21.45 -14.62
CA GLY A 65 -4.33 20.87 -15.90
C GLY A 65 -5.21 19.66 -16.30
N ARG A 66 -4.59 18.49 -16.40
CA ARG A 66 -5.29 17.22 -16.72
C ARG A 66 -5.81 16.47 -15.50
N ARG A 67 -5.53 16.96 -14.30
CA ARG A 67 -5.94 16.32 -13.04
C ARG A 67 -7.04 17.10 -12.33
N MET A 68 -7.83 16.38 -11.56
CA MET A 68 -8.74 16.93 -10.57
C MET A 68 -8.05 16.87 -9.20
N THR A 69 -8.01 18.00 -8.50
CA THR A 69 -7.47 18.11 -7.15
C THR A 69 -8.56 18.57 -6.21
N PRO A 70 -8.64 18.05 -4.97
CA PRO A 70 -9.61 18.53 -3.99
C PRO A 70 -9.44 20.03 -3.71
N THR A 71 -10.53 20.70 -3.40
CA THR A 71 -10.53 22.02 -2.73
C THR A 71 -10.30 21.82 -1.23
N ALA A 72 -10.14 22.88 -0.45
CA ALA A 72 -10.06 22.77 1.01
C ALA A 72 -11.27 22.04 1.61
N LEU A 73 -12.48 22.31 1.08
CA LEU A 73 -13.69 21.59 1.48
C LEU A 73 -13.67 20.15 0.99
N GLY A 74 -13.14 19.91 -0.23
CA GLY A 74 -12.94 18.57 -0.76
C GLY A 74 -11.99 17.74 0.09
N GLU A 75 -10.90 18.32 0.58
CA GLU A 75 -9.96 17.64 1.50
C GLU A 75 -10.64 17.29 2.84
N GLU A 76 -11.47 18.21 3.39
CA GLU A 76 -12.23 17.95 4.61
C GLU A 76 -13.22 16.81 4.42
N ILE A 77 -13.99 16.82 3.33
CA ILE A 77 -14.94 15.73 3.03
C ILE A 77 -14.20 14.41 2.79
N CYS A 78 -13.06 14.38 2.08
CA CYS A 78 -12.25 13.18 1.91
C CYS A 78 -11.81 12.61 3.26
N ARG A 79 -11.33 13.44 4.16
CA ARG A 79 -10.91 13.03 5.49
C ARG A 79 -12.06 12.42 6.28
N ARG A 80 -13.23 13.08 6.31
CA ARG A 80 -14.44 12.55 6.97
C ARG A 80 -14.98 11.30 6.30
N ALA A 81 -14.91 11.22 4.98
CA ALA A 81 -15.32 10.03 4.24
C ALA A 81 -14.51 8.78 4.66
N VAL A 82 -13.19 8.93 4.84
CA VAL A 82 -12.34 7.85 5.35
C VAL A 82 -12.77 7.40 6.75
N GLU A 83 -13.06 8.34 7.66
CA GLU A 83 -13.51 8.04 9.02
C GLU A 83 -14.85 7.27 9.03
N VAL A 84 -15.81 7.71 8.21
CA VAL A 84 -17.14 7.07 8.11
C VAL A 84 -17.04 5.68 7.48
N GLU A 85 -16.31 5.54 6.36
CA GLU A 85 -16.10 4.23 5.72
C GLU A 85 -15.43 3.25 6.69
N ARG A 86 -14.44 3.71 7.45
CA ARG A 86 -13.81 2.93 8.51
C ARG A 86 -14.82 2.44 9.55
N SER A 87 -15.67 3.34 10.05
CA SER A 87 -16.70 2.98 11.04
C SER A 87 -17.71 1.99 10.47
N PHE A 88 -18.08 2.11 9.21
CA PHE A 88 -18.95 1.16 8.51
C PHE A 88 -18.31 -0.25 8.44
N VAL A 89 -17.06 -0.33 8.01
CA VAL A 89 -16.34 -1.61 7.92
C VAL A 89 -16.19 -2.27 9.29
N GLN A 90 -15.92 -1.47 10.33
CA GLN A 90 -15.86 -1.96 11.71
C GLN A 90 -17.22 -2.51 12.20
N ALA A 91 -18.31 -1.80 11.90
CA ALA A 91 -19.66 -2.26 12.22
C ALA A 91 -20.01 -3.57 11.49
N GLU A 92 -19.72 -3.66 10.17
CA GLU A 92 -19.92 -4.89 9.41
C GLU A 92 -19.07 -6.05 9.97
N ALA A 93 -17.81 -5.80 10.33
CA ALA A 93 -16.95 -6.80 10.95
C ALA A 93 -17.51 -7.29 12.29
N SER A 94 -18.03 -6.36 13.11
CA SER A 94 -18.69 -6.68 14.38
C SER A 94 -19.93 -7.56 14.20
N LEU A 95 -20.80 -7.20 13.24
CA LEU A 95 -21.97 -7.99 12.90
C LEU A 95 -21.61 -9.41 12.42
N ARG A 96 -20.60 -9.52 11.56
CA ARG A 96 -20.10 -10.82 11.07
C ARG A 96 -19.56 -11.70 12.20
N ARG A 97 -18.91 -11.10 13.21
CA ARG A 97 -18.47 -11.83 14.42
C ARG A 97 -19.64 -12.42 15.17
N GLY A 98 -20.69 -11.63 15.39
CA GLY A 98 -21.91 -12.11 16.05
C GLY A 98 -22.60 -13.28 15.35
N VAL A 99 -22.60 -13.25 14.00
CA VAL A 99 -23.27 -14.29 13.18
C VAL A 99 -22.42 -15.57 13.03
N ARG A 100 -21.08 -15.48 13.05
CA ARG A 100 -20.15 -16.60 12.77
C ARG A 100 -19.57 -17.28 14.01
N GLY A 101 -20.16 -17.14 15.17
CA GLY A 101 -19.72 -17.83 16.38
C GLY A 101 -18.37 -17.35 16.91
N GLY A 102 -18.07 -16.06 16.80
CA GLY A 102 -16.95 -15.43 17.47
C GLY A 102 -15.60 -15.45 16.71
N ARG A 103 -15.45 -16.12 15.56
CA ARG A 103 -14.20 -16.08 14.79
C ARG A 103 -13.97 -14.69 14.18
N ARG A 104 -12.81 -14.11 14.52
CA ARG A 104 -12.34 -12.84 14.01
C ARG A 104 -11.47 -13.04 12.77
N THR A 105 -11.72 -12.29 11.71
CA THR A 105 -10.83 -12.26 10.53
C THR A 105 -9.97 -11.01 10.60
N VAL A 106 -8.64 -11.18 10.51
CA VAL A 106 -7.66 -10.11 10.35
C VAL A 106 -7.13 -10.15 8.91
N ARG A 107 -7.41 -9.08 8.16
CA ARG A 107 -7.00 -8.93 6.77
C ARG A 107 -5.66 -8.22 6.71
N VAL A 108 -4.68 -8.84 6.09
CA VAL A 108 -3.31 -8.33 6.03
C VAL A 108 -2.89 -8.16 4.57
N THR A 109 -2.22 -7.08 4.25
CA THR A 109 -1.59 -6.89 2.94
C THR A 109 -0.11 -6.53 3.09
N THR A 110 0.65 -6.73 2.00
CA THR A 110 2.05 -6.32 1.90
C THR A 110 2.21 -5.39 0.71
N GLU A 111 3.04 -4.36 0.84
CA GLU A 111 3.32 -3.44 -0.24
C GLU A 111 4.13 -4.12 -1.36
N CYS A 112 3.66 -4.01 -2.60
CA CYS A 112 4.39 -4.31 -3.85
C CYS A 112 4.92 -5.74 -4.04
N TYR A 113 4.80 -6.65 -3.08
CA TYR A 113 5.35 -8.00 -3.19
C TYR A 113 4.34 -9.09 -2.89
N THR A 114 4.38 -10.15 -3.69
CA THR A 114 3.59 -11.37 -3.51
C THR A 114 4.43 -12.56 -3.03
N ALA A 115 5.56 -12.28 -2.37
CA ALA A 115 6.45 -13.29 -1.78
C ALA A 115 6.05 -13.54 -0.32
N TYR A 116 5.59 -14.74 -0.02
CA TYR A 116 5.04 -15.10 1.29
C TYR A 116 5.74 -16.31 1.93
N HIS A 117 7.02 -16.56 1.60
CA HIS A 117 7.79 -17.69 2.14
C HIS A 117 7.97 -17.67 3.67
N TRP A 118 7.84 -16.48 4.28
CA TRP A 118 7.90 -16.27 5.74
C TRP A 118 6.58 -16.57 6.46
N LEU A 119 5.48 -16.67 5.72
CA LEU A 119 4.13 -16.66 6.27
C LEU A 119 3.85 -17.86 7.19
N GLU A 120 4.36 -19.04 6.83
CA GLU A 120 4.19 -20.26 7.61
C GLU A 120 4.77 -20.12 9.02
N ALA A 121 6.01 -19.60 9.11
CA ALA A 121 6.70 -19.41 10.37
C ALA A 121 5.99 -18.41 11.31
N VAL A 122 5.21 -17.47 10.76
CA VAL A 122 4.45 -16.48 11.52
C VAL A 122 3.04 -16.99 11.85
N LEU A 123 2.33 -17.58 10.89
CA LEU A 123 0.95 -18.01 11.09
C LEU A 123 0.81 -19.22 11.99
N GLY A 124 1.80 -20.12 12.03
CA GLY A 124 1.80 -21.27 12.90
C GLY A 124 1.65 -20.90 14.39
N PRO A 125 2.59 -20.12 14.94
CA PRO A 125 2.49 -19.59 16.32
C PRO A 125 1.22 -18.78 16.57
N LEU A 126 0.84 -17.88 15.65
CA LEU A 126 -0.38 -17.06 15.81
C LEU A 126 -1.64 -17.91 15.96
N ARG A 127 -1.77 -18.98 15.19
CA ARG A 127 -2.92 -19.88 15.27
C ARG A 127 -3.02 -20.60 16.60
N LEU A 128 -1.87 -20.91 17.22
CA LEU A 128 -1.83 -21.56 18.54
C LEU A 128 -2.21 -20.59 19.67
N GLU A 129 -1.73 -19.35 19.57
CA GLU A 129 -1.97 -18.31 20.59
C GLU A 129 -3.38 -17.67 20.44
N PHE A 130 -3.89 -17.55 19.21
CA PHE A 130 -5.17 -16.90 18.90
C PHE A 130 -6.03 -17.80 17.98
N PRO A 131 -6.53 -18.94 18.48
CA PRO A 131 -7.27 -19.91 17.66
C PRO A 131 -8.59 -19.36 17.09
N GLU A 132 -9.13 -18.30 17.68
CA GLU A 132 -10.33 -17.59 17.23
C GLU A 132 -10.05 -16.60 16.10
N VAL A 133 -8.76 -16.28 15.81
CA VAL A 133 -8.38 -15.34 14.77
C VAL A 133 -8.00 -16.07 13.48
N GLU A 134 -8.65 -15.69 12.37
CA GLU A 134 -8.30 -16.10 11.02
C GLU A 134 -7.55 -14.97 10.31
N VAL A 135 -6.30 -15.18 9.95
CA VAL A 135 -5.52 -14.23 9.14
C VAL A 135 -5.79 -14.48 7.65
N ARG A 136 -6.18 -13.44 6.93
CA ARG A 136 -6.40 -13.47 5.47
C ARG A 136 -5.52 -12.48 4.75
N LEU A 137 -4.88 -12.93 3.66
CA LEU A 137 -4.13 -12.05 2.78
C LEU A 137 -5.09 -11.34 1.81
N ALA A 138 -4.98 -10.01 1.76
CA ALA A 138 -5.73 -9.14 0.85
C ALA A 138 -4.81 -8.70 -0.29
N LEU A 139 -4.66 -9.56 -1.29
CA LEU A 139 -3.75 -9.35 -2.43
C LEU A 139 -4.17 -8.15 -3.30
N GLU A 140 -5.46 -7.88 -3.37
CA GLU A 140 -6.04 -6.74 -4.08
C GLU A 140 -5.60 -5.39 -3.51
N ALA A 141 -5.17 -5.37 -2.25
CA ALA A 141 -4.70 -4.16 -1.54
C ALA A 141 -3.19 -3.90 -1.67
N THR A 142 -2.43 -4.81 -2.27
CA THR A 142 -0.96 -4.75 -2.37
C THR A 142 -0.45 -3.50 -3.08
N ARG A 143 -1.21 -2.94 -4.02
CA ARG A 143 -0.82 -1.73 -4.75
C ARG A 143 -1.00 -0.45 -3.95
N GLU A 144 -1.97 -0.42 -3.06
CA GLU A 144 -2.36 0.77 -2.30
C GLU A 144 -2.69 0.39 -0.85
N PRO A 145 -1.70 -0.18 -0.10
CA PRO A 145 -1.92 -0.75 1.22
C PRO A 145 -2.39 0.29 2.24
N GLU A 146 -1.84 1.50 2.22
CA GLU A 146 -2.23 2.58 3.14
C GLU A 146 -3.67 3.04 2.91
N LEU A 147 -4.07 3.17 1.63
CA LEU A 147 -5.43 3.54 1.29
C LEU A 147 -6.43 2.44 1.67
N ALA A 148 -6.06 1.18 1.45
CA ALA A 148 -6.87 0.03 1.87
C ALA A 148 -7.02 -0.04 3.39
N LEU A 149 -5.95 0.28 4.14
CA LEU A 149 -5.96 0.36 5.59
C LEU A 149 -6.88 1.48 6.08
N ARG A 150 -6.73 2.70 5.54
CA ARG A 150 -7.58 3.86 5.88
C ARG A 150 -9.05 3.62 5.56
N ALA A 151 -9.33 2.96 4.43
CA ALA A 151 -10.68 2.56 4.04
C ALA A 151 -11.22 1.35 4.82
N GLY A 152 -10.47 0.78 5.77
CA GLY A 152 -10.85 -0.39 6.53
C GLY A 152 -10.99 -1.68 5.70
N ARG A 153 -10.46 -1.70 4.47
CA ARG A 153 -10.46 -2.90 3.62
C ARG A 153 -9.46 -3.95 4.12
N VAL A 154 -8.40 -3.51 4.79
CA VAL A 154 -7.43 -4.34 5.52
C VAL A 154 -7.29 -3.85 6.94
N ASP A 155 -6.86 -4.73 7.83
CA ASP A 155 -6.71 -4.45 9.26
C ASP A 155 -5.24 -4.17 9.62
N ALA A 156 -4.31 -4.71 8.83
CA ALA A 156 -2.88 -4.41 8.92
C ALA A 156 -2.23 -4.40 7.53
N ALA A 157 -1.19 -3.59 7.37
CA ALA A 157 -0.39 -3.48 6.17
C ALA A 157 1.10 -3.55 6.52
N ILE A 158 1.86 -4.35 5.77
CA ILE A 158 3.32 -4.39 5.85
C ILE A 158 3.82 -3.49 4.72
N VAL A 159 4.42 -2.36 5.07
CA VAL A 159 4.81 -1.30 4.15
C VAL A 159 6.26 -0.90 4.33
N SER A 160 6.88 -0.42 3.26
CA SER A 160 8.23 0.14 3.32
C SER A 160 8.16 1.67 3.45
N GLU A 161 9.04 2.25 4.26
CA GLU A 161 9.30 3.69 4.15
C GLU A 161 9.86 4.01 2.76
N ALA A 162 9.37 5.09 2.15
CA ALA A 162 9.96 5.62 0.92
C ALA A 162 11.46 5.84 1.10
N LEU A 163 12.26 5.43 0.12
CA LEU A 163 13.71 5.46 0.10
C LEU A 163 14.29 6.79 0.62
N THR A 164 14.74 6.79 1.84
CA THR A 164 15.52 7.90 2.40
C THR A 164 17.00 7.46 2.44
N ILE A 165 17.84 8.15 1.68
CA ILE A 165 19.30 7.91 1.59
C ILE A 165 20.00 8.12 2.95
N SER A 166 19.28 8.59 3.96
CA SER A 166 19.82 8.80 5.31
C SER A 166 18.66 9.01 6.30
N SER A 167 18.39 8.03 7.14
CA SER A 167 17.69 8.35 8.40
C SER A 167 18.14 7.45 9.53
N THR A 168 18.95 8.04 10.41
CA THR A 168 19.09 7.61 11.79
C THR A 168 17.82 8.01 12.57
N ARG A 169 16.72 7.31 12.41
CA ARG A 169 15.55 7.48 13.26
C ARG A 169 15.47 6.37 14.29
N LYS A 170 15.52 6.76 15.56
CA LYS A 170 15.15 5.88 16.69
C LYS A 170 13.65 5.52 16.52
N ARG A 171 13.39 4.23 16.38
CA ARG A 171 12.07 3.67 16.08
C ARG A 171 11.43 3.10 17.35
N ALA A 172 10.55 3.89 17.95
CA ALA A 172 9.52 3.38 18.84
C ALA A 172 8.22 3.26 18.03
N ALA A 173 7.30 2.38 18.46
CA ALA A 173 5.96 2.36 17.88
C ALA A 173 5.40 3.79 17.90
N LYS A 174 5.04 4.32 16.71
CA LYS A 174 4.63 5.70 16.55
C LYS A 174 3.14 5.71 16.19
N ILE A 175 2.35 6.38 16.99
CA ILE A 175 0.98 6.74 16.64
C ILE A 175 1.08 7.98 15.76
N THR A 176 0.48 7.93 14.58
CA THR A 176 0.38 9.09 13.68
C THR A 176 -0.88 9.88 14.03
N ASP A 177 -0.92 11.18 13.66
CA ASP A 177 -2.04 12.08 13.95
C ASP A 177 -3.39 11.60 13.37
N ASP A 178 -3.36 10.59 12.49
CA ASP A 178 -4.51 10.00 11.81
C ASP A 178 -4.92 8.61 12.39
N GLY A 179 -4.47 8.27 13.60
CA GLY A 179 -4.87 7.06 14.32
C GLY A 179 -4.29 5.77 13.75
N LEU A 180 -3.15 5.85 13.05
CA LEU A 180 -2.39 4.68 12.63
C LEU A 180 -1.29 4.39 13.64
N ARG A 181 -1.18 3.12 14.04
CA ARG A 181 -0.09 2.61 14.86
C ARG A 181 0.89 1.85 14.00
N SER A 182 2.18 2.12 14.15
CA SER A 182 3.25 1.52 13.38
C SER A 182 4.18 0.72 14.29
N TRP A 183 4.59 -0.46 13.83
CA TRP A 183 5.60 -1.31 14.46
C TRP A 183 6.72 -1.55 13.47
N HIS A 184 7.93 -1.11 13.81
CA HIS A 184 9.12 -1.44 13.01
C HIS A 184 9.35 -2.96 13.02
N LEU A 185 9.55 -3.53 11.83
CA LEU A 185 9.80 -4.95 11.66
C LEU A 185 11.30 -5.21 11.44
N PHE A 186 11.84 -4.75 10.34
CA PHE A 186 13.24 -4.97 9.95
C PHE A 186 13.73 -3.91 8.98
N ASP A 187 15.07 -3.83 8.84
CA ASP A 187 15.73 -3.04 7.80
C ASP A 187 16.18 -3.95 6.66
N ASP A 188 16.06 -3.47 5.43
CA ASP A 188 16.37 -4.22 4.22
C ASP A 188 17.13 -3.35 3.21
N GLU A 189 17.63 -4.01 2.18
CA GLU A 189 18.30 -3.37 1.06
C GLU A 189 17.55 -3.63 -0.25
N LEU A 190 17.38 -2.60 -1.05
CA LEU A 190 16.94 -2.73 -2.43
C LEU A 190 18.15 -3.12 -3.28
N VAL A 191 18.08 -4.27 -3.92
CA VAL A 191 19.19 -4.88 -4.69
C VAL A 191 18.77 -5.17 -6.13
N VAL A 192 19.75 -5.30 -6.99
CA VAL A 192 19.54 -5.81 -8.36
C VAL A 192 19.71 -7.32 -8.34
N ALA A 193 18.63 -8.04 -8.63
CA ALA A 193 18.63 -9.46 -8.84
C ALA A 193 18.99 -9.79 -10.29
N LEU A 194 19.85 -10.78 -10.50
CA LEU A 194 20.31 -11.22 -11.81
C LEU A 194 20.66 -12.71 -11.79
N ALA A 195 20.68 -13.35 -12.96
CA ALA A 195 21.11 -14.75 -13.09
C ALA A 195 22.58 -14.89 -12.67
N PRO A 196 22.99 -16.05 -12.12
CA PRO A 196 24.39 -16.29 -11.72
C PRO A 196 25.39 -16.09 -12.87
N GLU A 197 24.99 -16.42 -14.10
CA GLU A 197 25.81 -16.35 -15.31
C GLU A 197 25.74 -14.99 -16.01
N HIS A 198 24.97 -14.04 -15.45
CA HIS A 198 24.81 -12.71 -16.06
C HIS A 198 26.14 -11.97 -16.15
N PRO A 199 26.44 -11.24 -17.24
CA PRO A 199 27.73 -10.54 -17.40
C PRO A 199 28.05 -9.56 -16.25
N LEU A 200 27.02 -9.00 -15.61
CA LEU A 200 27.19 -8.08 -14.47
C LEU A 200 27.42 -8.82 -13.14
N ALA A 201 27.25 -10.15 -13.07
CA ALA A 201 27.29 -10.91 -11.83
C ALA A 201 28.66 -10.87 -11.12
N GLY A 202 29.75 -10.62 -11.86
CA GLY A 202 31.11 -10.52 -11.32
C GLY A 202 31.43 -9.20 -10.65
N LYS A 203 30.54 -8.19 -10.71
CA LYS A 203 30.77 -6.89 -10.09
C LYS A 203 30.57 -6.93 -8.56
N LYS A 204 31.24 -6.03 -7.84
CA LYS A 204 31.01 -5.87 -6.38
C LYS A 204 29.69 -5.15 -6.07
N PHE A 205 29.32 -4.20 -6.89
CA PHE A 205 28.06 -3.46 -6.87
C PHE A 205 27.77 -2.95 -8.27
N LEU A 206 26.52 -2.58 -8.54
CA LEU A 206 26.12 -1.97 -9.80
C LEU A 206 25.95 -0.45 -9.65
N ARG A 207 26.12 0.26 -10.75
CA ARG A 207 25.78 1.67 -10.89
C ARG A 207 24.52 1.81 -11.73
N ALA A 208 23.90 2.97 -11.70
CA ALA A 208 22.74 3.26 -12.53
C ALA A 208 23.00 2.96 -14.03
N GLU A 209 24.20 3.32 -14.51
CA GLU A 209 24.62 3.13 -15.91
C GLU A 209 24.60 1.66 -16.35
N ASP A 210 24.85 0.73 -15.43
CA ASP A 210 24.86 -0.69 -15.72
C ASP A 210 23.47 -1.22 -16.11
N LEU A 211 22.40 -0.52 -15.69
CA LEU A 211 21.03 -0.91 -16.00
C LEU A 211 20.53 -0.34 -17.33
N ARG A 212 21.31 0.49 -18.03
CA ARG A 212 20.89 1.18 -19.26
C ARG A 212 20.44 0.22 -20.36
N ARG A 213 21.19 -0.86 -20.57
CA ARG A 213 20.97 -1.85 -21.64
C ARG A 213 20.18 -3.07 -21.18
N GLU A 214 19.73 -3.05 -19.94
CA GLU A 214 19.03 -4.19 -19.35
C GLU A 214 17.52 -4.08 -19.58
N HIS A 215 16.87 -5.23 -19.68
CA HIS A 215 15.43 -5.33 -19.50
C HIS A 215 15.10 -5.37 -18.02
N VAL A 216 14.30 -4.42 -17.55
CA VAL A 216 13.95 -4.29 -16.13
C VAL A 216 12.44 -4.46 -15.95
N PRO A 217 11.97 -5.67 -15.59
CA PRO A 217 10.58 -5.87 -15.18
C PRO A 217 10.30 -5.16 -13.85
N VAL A 218 9.14 -4.53 -13.78
CA VAL A 218 8.62 -3.83 -12.59
C VAL A 218 7.24 -4.36 -12.23
N TYR A 219 6.88 -4.31 -10.95
CA TYR A 219 5.58 -4.80 -10.48
C TYR A 219 4.42 -3.95 -11.00
N ASP A 220 4.55 -2.63 -10.91
CA ASP A 220 3.55 -1.66 -11.33
C ASP A 220 4.16 -0.27 -11.63
N ALA A 221 3.31 0.69 -11.98
CA ALA A 221 3.73 2.06 -12.27
C ALA A 221 4.35 2.78 -11.05
N ARG A 222 4.02 2.38 -9.81
CA ARG A 222 4.63 2.96 -8.58
C ARG A 222 6.07 2.50 -8.45
N GLN A 223 6.32 1.20 -8.62
CA GLN A 223 7.68 0.65 -8.61
C GLN A 223 8.50 1.24 -9.78
N GLU A 224 7.90 1.38 -10.97
CA GLU A 224 8.54 2.06 -12.10
C GLU A 224 8.94 3.48 -11.75
N SER A 225 8.03 4.27 -11.17
CA SER A 225 8.29 5.65 -10.76
C SER A 225 9.40 5.74 -9.70
N THR A 226 9.42 4.82 -8.75
CA THR A 226 10.45 4.75 -7.71
C THR A 226 11.81 4.43 -8.33
N LEU A 227 11.87 3.43 -9.19
CA LEU A 227 13.12 3.05 -9.89
C LEU A 227 13.62 4.19 -10.78
N LEU A 228 12.75 4.79 -11.60
CA LEU A 228 13.13 5.92 -12.45
C LEU A 228 13.55 7.13 -11.62
N GLY A 229 12.94 7.37 -10.46
CA GLY A 229 13.38 8.41 -9.51
C GLY A 229 14.81 8.22 -9.02
N LEU A 230 15.30 6.99 -8.98
CA LEU A 230 16.70 6.67 -8.64
C LEU A 230 17.64 6.77 -9.85
N LEU A 231 17.19 6.40 -11.04
CA LEU A 231 18.03 6.29 -12.23
C LEU A 231 18.10 7.60 -13.04
N ILE A 232 17.01 8.34 -13.16
CA ILE A 232 16.93 9.58 -13.97
C ILE A 232 17.93 10.66 -13.50
N PRO A 233 18.14 10.90 -12.18
CA PRO A 233 19.16 11.86 -11.72
C PRO A 233 20.58 11.51 -12.19
N ALA A 234 20.86 10.22 -12.46
CA ALA A 234 22.11 9.74 -13.04
C ALA A 234 22.09 9.77 -14.60
N GLY A 235 21.04 10.30 -15.23
CA GLY A 235 20.90 10.34 -16.70
C GLY A 235 20.66 8.97 -17.30
N VAL A 236 20.10 8.03 -16.55
CA VAL A 236 19.89 6.65 -16.98
C VAL A 236 18.39 6.34 -17.08
N ARG A 237 18.04 5.70 -18.18
CA ARG A 237 16.75 5.03 -18.37
C ARG A 237 17.02 3.66 -18.99
N PRO A 238 16.49 2.56 -18.44
CA PRO A 238 16.59 1.24 -19.05
C PRO A 238 15.99 1.24 -20.47
N GLU A 239 16.63 0.55 -21.39
CA GLU A 239 16.14 0.46 -22.78
C GLU A 239 14.80 -0.28 -22.87
N GLN A 240 14.59 -1.25 -22.00
CA GLN A 240 13.36 -2.02 -21.93
C GLN A 240 12.84 -2.12 -20.51
N MET A 241 11.56 -1.81 -20.33
CA MET A 241 10.81 -2.02 -19.08
C MET A 241 9.50 -2.72 -19.40
N SER A 242 9.05 -3.60 -18.51
CA SER A 242 7.77 -4.30 -18.65
C SER A 242 7.08 -4.41 -17.29
N THR A 243 5.75 -4.45 -17.28
CA THR A 243 4.98 -4.65 -16.06
C THR A 243 4.71 -6.13 -15.84
N VAL A 244 5.16 -6.68 -14.72
CA VAL A 244 4.97 -8.07 -14.30
C VAL A 244 4.41 -8.08 -12.88
N PRO A 245 3.09 -8.16 -12.69
CA PRO A 245 2.42 -7.96 -11.40
C PRO A 245 2.48 -9.18 -10.48
N LEU A 246 3.53 -9.99 -10.59
CA LEU A 246 3.80 -11.15 -9.74
C LEU A 246 5.30 -11.22 -9.46
N THR A 247 5.68 -11.15 -8.20
CA THR A 247 7.09 -11.19 -7.79
C THR A 247 7.79 -12.48 -8.24
N GLU A 248 7.16 -13.63 -8.11
CA GLU A 248 7.72 -14.91 -8.53
C GLU A 248 7.92 -14.99 -10.06
N ALA A 249 7.03 -14.40 -10.85
CA ALA A 249 7.20 -14.31 -12.30
C ALA A 249 8.39 -13.40 -12.66
N THR A 250 8.56 -12.27 -11.96
CA THR A 250 9.73 -11.42 -12.11
C THR A 250 11.02 -12.16 -11.80
N ILE A 251 11.05 -12.93 -10.70
CA ILE A 251 12.21 -13.74 -10.33
C ILE A 251 12.47 -14.86 -11.37
N ALA A 252 11.42 -15.47 -11.92
CA ALA A 252 11.55 -16.46 -12.98
C ALA A 252 12.19 -15.88 -14.25
N LEU A 253 11.82 -14.66 -14.65
CA LEU A 253 12.47 -13.95 -15.78
C LEU A 253 13.95 -13.69 -15.49
N VAL A 254 14.29 -13.25 -14.28
CA VAL A 254 15.68 -13.07 -13.85
C VAL A 254 16.47 -14.37 -13.93
N LYS A 255 15.93 -15.48 -13.40
CA LYS A 255 16.56 -16.81 -13.46
C LYS A 255 16.76 -17.32 -14.87
N ALA A 256 15.85 -16.98 -15.78
CA ALA A 256 15.96 -17.30 -17.20
C ALA A 256 16.98 -16.42 -17.96
N GLY A 257 17.60 -15.43 -17.29
CA GLY A 257 18.56 -14.52 -17.91
C GLY A 257 17.92 -13.52 -18.88
N THR A 258 16.59 -13.34 -18.83
CA THR A 258 15.85 -12.44 -19.75
C THR A 258 15.74 -11.01 -19.26
N GLY A 259 16.33 -10.69 -18.11
CA GLY A 259 16.36 -9.35 -17.55
C GLY A 259 16.95 -9.34 -16.14
N VAL A 260 17.01 -8.14 -15.57
CA VAL A 260 17.43 -7.92 -14.18
C VAL A 260 16.31 -7.18 -13.44
N ALA A 261 16.11 -7.47 -12.15
CA ALA A 261 15.04 -6.86 -11.38
C ALA A 261 15.57 -6.14 -10.15
N VAL A 262 14.99 -4.98 -9.84
CA VAL A 262 15.28 -4.24 -8.60
C VAL A 262 14.25 -4.63 -7.56
N LEU A 263 14.69 -5.41 -6.57
CA LEU A 263 13.82 -6.03 -5.57
C LEU A 263 14.38 -5.85 -4.16
N ALA A 264 13.54 -6.00 -3.16
CA ALA A 264 13.95 -6.15 -1.78
C ALA A 264 14.81 -7.41 -1.61
N ARG A 265 15.92 -7.33 -0.90
CA ARG A 265 16.80 -8.49 -0.68
C ARG A 265 16.07 -9.65 -0.02
N TRP A 266 15.20 -9.36 0.96
CA TRP A 266 14.45 -10.38 1.66
C TRP A 266 13.56 -11.24 0.75
N VAL A 267 13.00 -10.63 -0.31
CA VAL A 267 12.18 -11.35 -1.31
C VAL A 267 12.98 -12.44 -2.00
N LEU A 268 14.27 -12.22 -2.16
CA LEU A 268 15.18 -13.11 -2.84
C LEU A 268 15.79 -14.19 -1.93
N ALA A 269 15.55 -14.15 -0.61
CA ALA A 269 16.22 -15.03 0.35
C ALA A 269 16.22 -16.52 -0.03
N PRO A 270 15.10 -17.16 -0.42
CA PRO A 270 15.10 -18.56 -0.83
C PRO A 270 15.94 -18.83 -2.09
N HIS A 271 15.93 -17.88 -3.03
CA HIS A 271 16.64 -18.00 -4.31
C HIS A 271 18.14 -17.76 -4.16
N LEU A 272 18.52 -16.87 -3.23
CA LEU A 272 19.92 -16.64 -2.86
C LEU A 272 20.50 -17.86 -2.16
N ALA A 273 19.76 -18.46 -1.22
CA ALA A 273 20.15 -19.67 -0.53
C ALA A 273 20.31 -20.86 -1.50
N ALA A 274 19.44 -20.96 -2.50
CA ALA A 274 19.51 -21.98 -3.56
C ALA A 274 20.57 -21.67 -4.64
N GLY A 275 21.21 -20.48 -4.62
CA GLY A 275 22.18 -20.05 -5.64
C GLY A 275 21.60 -19.83 -7.03
N THR A 276 20.27 -19.74 -7.17
CA THR A 276 19.56 -19.59 -8.45
C THR A 276 19.49 -18.15 -8.94
N VAL A 277 19.79 -17.17 -8.08
CA VAL A 277 19.96 -15.76 -8.41
C VAL A 277 21.14 -15.17 -7.65
N ARG A 278 21.68 -14.07 -8.14
CA ARG A 278 22.61 -13.19 -7.42
C ARG A 278 21.93 -11.87 -7.13
N ALA A 279 22.34 -11.23 -6.02
CA ALA A 279 21.86 -9.92 -5.63
C ALA A 279 23.06 -8.98 -5.46
N LEU A 280 23.08 -7.89 -6.20
CA LEU A 280 24.11 -6.87 -6.12
C LEU A 280 23.50 -5.54 -5.67
N SER A 281 24.21 -4.83 -4.79
CA SER A 281 23.80 -3.49 -4.36
C SER A 281 23.80 -2.51 -5.52
N LEU A 282 22.81 -1.64 -5.59
CA LEU A 282 22.75 -0.53 -6.54
C LEU A 282 23.45 0.69 -5.89
N SER A 283 24.73 0.73 -5.95
CA SER A 283 25.74 1.67 -5.43
C SER A 283 26.64 1.05 -4.37
N ALA A 284 27.80 1.66 -4.13
CA ALA A 284 28.74 1.21 -3.10
C ALA A 284 28.20 1.33 -1.66
N ARG A 285 27.17 2.18 -1.43
CA ARG A 285 26.54 2.37 -0.10
C ARG A 285 25.30 1.52 0.10
N GLY A 286 24.78 0.89 -0.98
CA GLY A 286 23.48 0.24 -0.99
C GLY A 286 22.31 1.22 -0.90
N LEU A 287 21.10 0.71 -1.10
CA LEU A 287 19.84 1.46 -0.96
C LEU A 287 19.04 0.82 0.17
N ARG A 288 19.18 1.37 1.38
CA ARG A 288 18.50 0.84 2.56
C ARG A 288 17.11 1.43 2.72
N ARG A 289 16.20 0.61 3.19
CA ARG A 289 14.85 1.00 3.59
C ARG A 289 14.41 0.20 4.81
N SER A 290 13.38 0.65 5.45
CA SER A 290 12.78 -0.05 6.57
C SER A 290 11.40 -0.55 6.22
N TRP A 291 11.00 -1.62 6.88
CA TRP A 291 9.69 -2.21 6.80
C TRP A 291 8.99 -2.08 8.14
N ASP A 292 7.77 -1.61 8.09
CA ASP A 292 6.91 -1.44 9.24
C ASP A 292 5.60 -2.20 9.01
N MET A 293 5.04 -2.77 10.05
CA MET A 293 3.64 -3.13 10.07
C MET A 293 2.84 -1.91 10.55
N VAL A 294 1.82 -1.55 9.82
CA VAL A 294 0.91 -0.46 10.18
C VAL A 294 -0.49 -1.03 10.34
N ALA A 295 -1.18 -0.64 11.41
CA ALA A 295 -2.57 -0.99 11.66
C ALA A 295 -3.34 0.23 12.18
N LEU A 296 -4.66 0.23 12.02
CA LEU A 296 -5.51 1.22 12.65
C LEU A 296 -5.53 0.97 14.15
N GLU A 297 -5.38 2.04 14.94
CA GLU A 297 -5.63 1.98 16.36
C GLU A 297 -7.14 1.80 16.58
N THR A 298 -7.51 0.72 17.25
CA THR A 298 -8.91 0.42 17.58
C THR A 298 -9.03 0.28 19.08
N GLU A 299 -10.08 0.85 19.67
CA GLU A 299 -10.40 0.74 21.10
C GLU A 299 -10.85 -0.67 21.53
N ALA A 300 -10.88 -1.64 20.60
CA ALA A 300 -11.29 -2.99 20.91
C ALA A 300 -10.16 -3.75 21.61
N ASP A 301 -10.42 -4.21 22.82
CA ASP A 301 -9.54 -4.93 23.77
C ASP A 301 -8.67 -6.04 23.11
N ASP A 302 -9.22 -6.76 22.12
CA ASP A 302 -8.53 -7.86 21.44
C ASP A 302 -7.42 -7.38 20.46
N THR A 303 -7.48 -6.14 19.98
CA THR A 303 -6.49 -5.60 19.03
C THR A 303 -5.21 -5.19 19.74
N GLU A 304 -5.30 -4.82 21.02
CA GLU A 304 -4.13 -4.44 21.81
C GLU A 304 -3.16 -5.60 22.06
N THR A 305 -3.65 -6.83 22.03
CA THR A 305 -2.80 -8.02 22.27
C THR A 305 -2.37 -8.68 20.95
N PHE A 306 -3.29 -8.83 19.98
CA PHE A 306 -3.01 -9.52 18.72
C PHE A 306 -2.02 -8.75 17.83
N MET A 307 -2.24 -7.47 17.55
CA MET A 307 -1.40 -6.72 16.60
C MET A 307 0.06 -6.56 17.08
N PRO A 308 0.33 -6.22 18.35
CA PRO A 308 1.70 -6.23 18.87
C PRO A 308 2.36 -7.61 18.76
N ARG A 309 1.63 -8.68 19.11
CA ARG A 309 2.16 -10.04 19.00
C ARG A 309 2.41 -10.48 17.57
N PHE A 310 1.53 -10.10 16.66
CA PHE A 310 1.73 -10.34 15.23
C PHE A 310 2.98 -9.60 14.71
N ALA A 311 3.16 -8.32 15.08
CA ALA A 311 4.37 -7.57 14.74
C ALA A 311 5.64 -8.20 15.35
N GLU A 312 5.57 -8.73 16.56
CA GLU A 312 6.68 -9.42 17.21
C GLU A 312 7.07 -10.70 16.49
N LEU A 313 6.11 -11.51 16.08
CA LEU A 313 6.35 -12.73 15.30
C LEU A 313 6.87 -12.41 13.89
N LEU A 314 6.34 -11.35 13.25
CA LEU A 314 6.87 -10.84 11.98
C LEU A 314 8.33 -10.40 12.11
N ARG A 315 8.72 -9.79 13.23
CA ARG A 315 10.10 -9.38 13.50
C ARG A 315 11.01 -10.58 13.77
N ALA A 316 10.50 -11.59 14.46
CA ALA A 316 11.27 -12.78 14.84
C ALA A 316 11.44 -13.79 13.69
N HIS A 317 10.43 -13.95 12.86
CA HIS A 317 10.33 -15.00 11.85
C HIS A 317 9.98 -14.47 10.45
N GLY A 318 9.76 -13.18 10.33
CA GLY A 318 9.46 -12.52 9.07
C GLY A 318 10.68 -12.45 8.15
N PRO A 319 10.54 -11.71 7.04
CA PRO A 319 11.54 -11.69 5.99
C PRO A 319 12.78 -10.83 6.32
N GLY A 320 13.18 -10.72 7.55
CA GLY A 320 14.38 -9.97 7.99
C GLY A 320 15.67 -10.78 7.94
#